data_dd4b8bc3d65204b51541556dc63b17a6
#
_entry.id   dd4b8bc3d65204b51541556dc63b17a6
#
_cell.length_a   1.000
_cell.length_b   1.000
_cell.length_c   1.000
_cell.angle_alpha   90.00
_cell.angle_beta   90.00
_cell.angle_gamma   90.00
#
_symmetry.space_group_name_H-M   'P 1'
#
loop_
_entity.id
_entity.type
_entity.pdbx_description
1 polymer ?
#
loop_
_entity_poly.entity_id
_entity_poly.type
_entity_poly.pdbx_seq_one_letter_code
_entity_poly.pdbx_strand_id
1 'polypeptide(L)'
;MPPRSAGLLIYRIRDQDPEVLLVHPGGPFWARKDEGAWSVPKGLVDKGEDELAAAIREAREEIGVDVDGTFVHLGEFRQPGGKIVTVWSVEADLEVDLVASPSSRFSMEWPPRSGRTQSFPEVDRAEWFGIAAAGVKLLKGQRAMLEGLLARLRPD
;
A
#
# COMPACT_ATOMS: atom_id res chain seq x y z
N MET A 1 13.81 -2.36 19.23
CA MET A 1 12.52 -2.70 18.60
C MET A 1 12.60 -2.35 17.12
N PRO A 2 12.29 -3.29 16.24
CA PRO A 2 12.22 -2.94 14.83
C PRO A 2 11.09 -1.95 14.59
N PRO A 3 11.24 -1.04 13.63
CA PRO A 3 10.17 -0.11 13.29
C PRO A 3 8.95 -0.88 12.77
N ARG A 4 7.78 -0.38 13.12
CA ARG A 4 6.52 -0.94 12.67
C ARG A 4 5.91 -0.05 11.60
N SER A 5 5.25 -0.70 10.63
CA SER A 5 4.48 -0.01 9.61
C SER A 5 3.01 -0.34 9.77
N ALA A 6 2.17 0.51 9.25
CA ALA A 6 0.74 0.31 9.22
C ALA A 6 0.22 0.61 7.83
N GLY A 7 -0.78 -0.13 7.37
CA GLY A 7 -1.33 0.02 6.05
C GLY A 7 -2.80 -0.33 5.94
N LEU A 8 -3.37 0.01 4.81
CA LEU A 8 -4.76 -0.27 4.51
C LEU A 8 -4.86 -1.18 3.29
N LEU A 9 -5.65 -2.25 3.42
CA LEU A 9 -6.07 -3.04 2.27
C LEU A 9 -7.45 -2.51 1.88
N ILE A 10 -7.45 -1.63 0.89
CA ILE A 10 -8.65 -0.97 0.40
C ILE A 10 -9.26 -1.86 -0.67
N TYR A 11 -10.54 -2.21 -0.51
CA TYR A 11 -11.20 -3.06 -1.49
C TYR A 11 -12.55 -2.51 -1.88
N ARG A 12 -13.03 -2.98 -3.02
CA ARG A 12 -14.38 -2.72 -3.50
C ARG A 12 -14.91 -4.00 -4.13
N ILE A 13 -16.22 -4.09 -4.26
CA ILE A 13 -16.86 -5.25 -4.89
C ILE A 13 -17.36 -4.81 -6.26
N ARG A 14 -16.89 -5.47 -7.32
CA ARG A 14 -17.32 -5.26 -8.70
C ARG A 14 -17.80 -6.57 -9.27
N ASP A 15 -19.04 -6.59 -9.78
CA ASP A 15 -19.63 -7.78 -10.37
C ASP A 15 -19.51 -9.00 -9.45
N GLN A 16 -19.76 -8.78 -8.14
CA GLN A 16 -19.72 -9.78 -7.08
C GLN A 16 -18.32 -10.22 -6.68
N ASP A 17 -17.27 -9.68 -7.31
CA ASP A 17 -15.87 -10.04 -7.02
C ASP A 17 -15.14 -8.88 -6.34
N PRO A 18 -14.30 -9.17 -5.35
CA PRO A 18 -13.50 -8.13 -4.72
C PRO A 18 -12.35 -7.69 -5.63
N GLU A 19 -12.10 -6.39 -5.60
CA GLU A 19 -10.90 -5.78 -6.18
C GLU A 19 -10.18 -5.02 -5.08
N VAL A 20 -8.86 -5.01 -5.14
CA VAL A 20 -8.03 -4.30 -4.16
C VAL A 20 -7.24 -3.20 -4.84
N LEU A 21 -7.05 -2.11 -4.12
CA LEU A 21 -6.27 -0.97 -4.59
C LEU A 21 -4.82 -1.15 -4.16
N LEU A 22 -3.94 -1.23 -5.15
CA LEU A 22 -2.50 -1.35 -4.90
C LEU A 22 -1.76 -0.16 -5.46
N VAL A 23 -0.60 0.12 -4.88
CA VAL A 23 0.27 1.21 -5.30
C VAL A 23 1.60 0.66 -5.80
N HIS A 24 2.13 1.32 -6.83
CA HIS A 24 3.45 0.99 -7.38
C HIS A 24 4.45 1.99 -6.81
N PRO A 25 5.57 1.51 -6.24
CA PRO A 25 6.58 2.42 -5.69
C PRO A 25 7.25 3.24 -6.78
N GLY A 26 7.43 4.52 -6.51
CA GLY A 26 8.13 5.41 -7.41
C GLY A 26 9.64 5.32 -7.25
N GLY A 27 10.35 6.06 -8.10
CA GLY A 27 11.79 6.11 -8.07
C GLY A 27 12.44 5.15 -9.05
N PRO A 28 13.75 5.30 -9.26
CA PRO A 28 14.43 4.59 -10.34
C PRO A 28 14.61 3.08 -10.11
N PHE A 29 14.64 2.61 -8.85
CA PHE A 29 14.80 1.18 -8.57
C PHE A 29 13.62 0.36 -9.06
N TRP A 30 12.41 0.92 -8.99
CA TRP A 30 11.17 0.20 -9.25
C TRP A 30 10.56 0.54 -10.62
N ALA A 31 11.14 1.51 -11.35
CA ALA A 31 10.55 2.06 -12.56
C ALA A 31 10.18 1.01 -13.61
N ARG A 32 10.96 -0.07 -13.73
CA ARG A 32 10.74 -1.12 -14.72
C ARG A 32 10.23 -2.42 -14.10
N LYS A 33 9.89 -2.41 -12.83
CA LYS A 33 9.39 -3.61 -12.15
C LYS A 33 7.88 -3.54 -12.06
N ASP A 34 7.23 -4.68 -12.20
CA ASP A 34 5.79 -4.79 -12.17
C ASP A 34 5.36 -5.94 -11.26
N GLU A 35 5.47 -7.18 -11.73
CA GLU A 35 5.09 -8.33 -10.90
C GLU A 35 5.95 -8.40 -9.65
N GLY A 36 5.29 -8.60 -8.49
CA GLY A 36 5.99 -8.64 -7.21
C GLY A 36 6.50 -7.30 -6.73
N ALA A 37 6.08 -6.19 -7.34
CA ALA A 37 6.56 -4.85 -7.02
C ALA A 37 5.52 -3.98 -6.33
N TRP A 38 4.24 -4.32 -6.43
CA TRP A 38 3.14 -3.51 -5.89
C TRP A 38 2.90 -3.80 -4.42
N SER A 39 2.30 -2.84 -3.74
CA SER A 39 2.09 -2.88 -2.30
C SER A 39 0.73 -2.31 -1.95
N VAL A 40 0.22 -2.68 -0.77
CA VAL A 40 -0.86 -1.90 -0.16
C VAL A 40 -0.29 -0.55 0.27
N PRO A 41 -1.10 0.54 0.28
CA PRO A 41 -0.63 1.81 0.83
C PRO A 41 -0.26 1.62 2.30
N LYS A 42 0.95 2.01 2.67
CA LYS A 42 1.49 1.81 4.01
C LYS A 42 2.68 2.71 4.27
N GLY A 43 3.03 2.82 5.52
CA GLY A 43 4.25 3.51 5.90
C GLY A 43 4.53 3.35 7.38
N LEU A 44 5.58 4.02 7.83
CA LEU A 44 6.04 3.92 9.20
C LEU A 44 5.08 4.58 10.19
N VAL A 45 4.91 3.93 11.33
CA VAL A 45 4.17 4.49 12.45
C VAL A 45 5.11 5.41 13.21
N ASP A 46 4.71 6.68 13.39
CA ASP A 46 5.51 7.63 14.14
C ASP A 46 5.45 7.31 15.64
N LYS A 47 6.47 7.75 16.36
CA LYS A 47 6.54 7.54 17.80
C LYS A 47 5.30 8.12 18.48
N GLY A 48 4.59 7.29 19.24
CA GLY A 48 3.40 7.72 19.96
C GLY A 48 2.14 7.80 19.10
N GLU A 49 2.24 7.49 17.82
CA GLU A 49 1.09 7.51 16.92
C GLU A 49 0.30 6.21 17.03
N ASP A 50 -1.03 6.31 17.00
CA ASP A 50 -1.90 5.14 16.89
C ASP A 50 -1.70 4.45 15.54
N GLU A 51 -1.61 3.12 15.54
CA GLU A 51 -1.32 2.38 14.29
C GLU A 51 -2.39 2.57 13.22
N LEU A 52 -3.67 2.57 13.58
CA LEU A 52 -4.72 2.80 12.59
C LEU A 52 -4.65 4.23 12.03
N ALA A 53 -4.42 5.21 12.89
CA ALA A 53 -4.25 6.59 12.44
C ALA A 53 -3.06 6.71 11.48
N ALA A 54 -1.97 5.99 11.76
CA ALA A 54 -0.81 5.96 10.88
C ALA A 54 -1.16 5.33 9.52
N ALA A 55 -1.94 4.24 9.51
CA ALA A 55 -2.35 3.60 8.27
C ALA A 55 -3.18 4.55 7.41
N ILE A 56 -4.11 5.26 8.02
CA ILE A 56 -4.96 6.23 7.32
C ILE A 56 -4.12 7.39 6.77
N ARG A 57 -3.22 7.92 7.59
CA ARG A 57 -2.33 9.02 7.19
C ARG A 57 -1.43 8.61 6.02
N GLU A 58 -0.80 7.44 6.13
CA GLU A 58 0.10 6.94 5.07
C GLU A 58 -0.64 6.69 3.75
N ALA A 59 -1.87 6.16 3.83
CA ALA A 59 -2.67 5.97 2.63
C ALA A 59 -2.94 7.32 1.96
N ARG A 60 -3.30 8.34 2.73
CA ARG A 60 -3.53 9.68 2.19
C ARG A 60 -2.28 10.24 1.53
N GLU A 61 -1.11 10.06 2.16
CA GLU A 61 0.15 10.53 1.60
C GLU A 61 0.50 9.82 0.30
N GLU A 62 0.16 8.53 0.18
CA GLU A 62 0.51 7.74 -0.99
C GLU A 62 -0.47 7.88 -2.14
N ILE A 63 -1.77 7.94 -1.86
CA ILE A 63 -2.77 7.99 -2.93
C ILE A 63 -3.48 9.34 -3.08
N GLY A 64 -3.19 10.29 -2.19
CA GLY A 64 -3.68 11.66 -2.32
C GLY A 64 -5.14 11.88 -2.00
N VAL A 65 -5.85 10.87 -1.47
CA VAL A 65 -7.26 10.98 -1.10
C VAL A 65 -7.49 10.46 0.31
N ASP A 66 -8.52 10.98 0.97
CA ASP A 66 -8.93 10.48 2.27
C ASP A 66 -9.70 9.18 2.11
N VAL A 67 -9.42 8.21 2.98
CA VAL A 67 -10.10 6.93 3.00
C VAL A 67 -11.06 6.89 4.17
N ASP A 68 -12.34 6.78 3.88
CA ASP A 68 -13.39 6.68 4.89
C ASP A 68 -14.09 5.33 4.79
N GLY A 69 -14.60 4.84 5.90
CA GLY A 69 -15.32 3.59 5.95
C GLY A 69 -15.15 2.90 7.28
N THR A 70 -15.52 1.63 7.33
CA THR A 70 -15.33 0.82 8.52
C THR A 70 -14.01 0.09 8.41
N PHE A 71 -13.10 0.39 9.33
CA PHE A 71 -11.76 -0.21 9.35
C PHE A 71 -11.79 -1.46 10.22
N VAL A 72 -11.42 -2.60 9.64
CA VAL A 72 -11.42 -3.87 10.35
C VAL A 72 -10.01 -4.42 10.38
N HIS A 73 -9.49 -4.67 11.58
CA HIS A 73 -8.14 -5.20 11.77
C HIS A 73 -8.01 -6.54 11.03
N LEU A 74 -7.11 -6.58 10.06
CA LEU A 74 -6.90 -7.77 9.25
C LEU A 74 -5.81 -8.65 9.84
N GLY A 75 -4.74 -8.06 10.32
CA GLY A 75 -3.66 -8.80 10.96
C GLY A 75 -2.33 -8.09 10.87
N GLU A 76 -1.31 -8.79 11.36
CA GLU A 76 0.08 -8.37 11.25
C GLU A 76 0.78 -9.29 10.27
N PHE A 77 1.55 -8.71 9.36
CA PHE A 77 2.21 -9.46 8.31
C PHE A 77 3.70 -9.18 8.34
N ARG A 78 4.49 -10.24 8.36
CA ARG A 78 5.95 -10.12 8.38
C ARG A 78 6.48 -10.08 6.96
N GLN A 79 7.28 -9.09 6.69
CA GLN A 79 7.95 -8.94 5.39
C GLN A 79 9.41 -9.37 5.48
N PRO A 80 10.08 -9.59 4.33
CA PRO A 80 11.51 -9.89 4.32
C PRO A 80 12.29 -8.83 5.11
N GLY A 81 13.28 -9.26 5.87
CA GLY A 81 14.03 -8.38 6.74
C GLY A 81 13.44 -8.23 8.13
N GLY A 82 12.32 -8.93 8.42
CA GLY A 82 11.68 -8.92 9.74
C GLY A 82 10.77 -7.73 10.01
N LYS A 83 10.53 -6.88 9.02
CA LYS A 83 9.60 -5.76 9.17
C LYS A 83 8.18 -6.29 9.35
N ILE A 84 7.42 -5.66 10.25
CA ILE A 84 6.04 -6.03 10.50
C ILE A 84 5.14 -4.88 10.05
N VAL A 85 4.10 -5.21 9.27
CA VAL A 85 3.07 -4.26 8.89
C VAL A 85 1.73 -4.71 9.46
N THR A 86 1.09 -3.81 10.20
CA THR A 86 -0.27 -4.03 10.71
C THR A 86 -1.24 -3.48 9.68
N VAL A 87 -2.22 -4.28 9.27
CA VAL A 87 -3.11 -3.93 8.16
C VAL A 87 -4.56 -3.98 8.60
N TRP A 88 -5.32 -2.97 8.19
CA TRP A 88 -6.79 -2.94 8.30
C TRP A 88 -7.38 -3.02 6.92
N SER A 89 -8.46 -3.77 6.78
CA SER A 89 -9.26 -3.76 5.55
C SER A 89 -10.34 -2.69 5.67
N VAL A 90 -10.66 -2.10 4.53
CA VAL A 90 -11.72 -1.10 4.45
C VAL A 90 -12.36 -1.16 3.05
N GLU A 91 -13.69 -1.18 3.02
CA GLU A 91 -14.40 -1.13 1.76
C GLU A 91 -14.61 0.34 1.37
N ALA A 92 -14.05 0.73 0.21
CA ALA A 92 -14.18 2.09 -0.29
C ALA A 92 -13.92 2.09 -1.81
N ASP A 93 -14.87 2.59 -2.57
CA ASP A 93 -14.72 2.70 -4.02
C ASP A 93 -14.16 4.09 -4.34
N LEU A 94 -12.84 4.17 -4.39
CA LEU A 94 -12.12 5.43 -4.54
C LEU A 94 -11.66 5.64 -5.98
N GLU A 95 -11.70 6.89 -6.42
CA GLU A 95 -10.98 7.32 -7.63
C GLU A 95 -9.67 7.95 -7.20
N VAL A 96 -8.56 7.42 -7.69
CA VAL A 96 -7.23 7.92 -7.38
C VAL A 96 -6.65 8.55 -8.64
N ASP A 97 -6.30 9.83 -8.54
CA ASP A 97 -5.68 10.58 -9.62
C ASP A 97 -4.39 11.20 -9.09
N LEU A 98 -3.27 10.53 -9.34
CA LEU A 98 -1.97 10.98 -8.84
C LEU A 98 -1.42 12.20 -9.61
N VAL A 99 -2.01 12.56 -10.73
CA VAL A 99 -1.66 13.79 -11.45
C VAL A 99 -2.26 14.99 -10.72
N ALA A 100 -3.55 14.90 -10.35
CA ALA A 100 -4.25 15.97 -9.63
C ALA A 100 -3.86 16.02 -8.16
N SER A 101 -3.65 14.85 -7.54
CA SER A 101 -3.32 14.71 -6.11
C SER A 101 -2.12 13.78 -5.99
N PRO A 102 -0.90 14.27 -6.22
CA PRO A 102 0.30 13.42 -6.21
C PRO A 102 0.62 12.91 -4.81
N SER A 103 1.34 11.78 -4.78
CA SER A 103 1.84 11.22 -3.54
C SER A 103 2.92 12.13 -2.93
N SER A 104 3.25 11.89 -1.66
CA SER A 104 4.43 12.47 -1.04
C SER A 104 5.68 12.07 -1.81
N ARG A 105 6.74 12.83 -1.64
CA ARG A 105 7.99 12.62 -2.39
C ARG A 105 9.13 12.28 -1.44
N PHE A 106 10.12 11.58 -1.98
CA PHE A 106 11.36 11.32 -1.27
C PHE A 106 12.54 11.75 -2.14
N SER A 107 13.70 11.96 -1.51
CA SER A 107 14.92 12.34 -2.20
C SER A 107 15.98 11.27 -2.02
N MET A 108 16.78 11.04 -3.05
CA MET A 108 17.90 10.11 -3.00
C MET A 108 18.97 10.55 -3.97
N GLU A 109 20.20 10.07 -3.73
CA GLU A 109 21.27 10.26 -4.68
C GLU A 109 21.01 9.40 -5.91
N TRP A 110 20.94 10.04 -7.06
CA TRP A 110 20.75 9.33 -8.31
C TRP A 110 21.33 10.13 -9.48
N PRO A 111 22.12 9.56 -10.40
CA PRO A 111 22.58 8.15 -10.36
C PRO A 111 23.47 7.87 -9.15
N PRO A 112 23.71 6.59 -8.83
CA PRO A 112 24.58 6.23 -7.70
C PRO A 112 25.95 6.88 -7.85
N ARG A 113 26.47 7.42 -6.75
CA ARG A 113 27.79 8.08 -6.68
C ARG A 113 27.93 9.32 -7.58
N SER A 114 26.82 9.90 -8.01
CA SER A 114 26.86 11.10 -8.87
C SER A 114 27.03 12.39 -8.06
N GLY A 115 26.72 12.35 -6.76
CA GLY A 115 26.68 13.55 -5.94
C GLY A 115 25.41 14.39 -6.19
N ARG A 116 24.48 13.90 -7.01
CA ARG A 116 23.23 14.61 -7.34
C ARG A 116 22.08 14.02 -6.56
N THR A 117 21.34 14.86 -5.85
CA THR A 117 20.13 14.47 -5.16
C THR A 117 18.94 14.77 -6.06
N GLN A 118 18.10 13.75 -6.28
CA GLN A 118 16.88 13.90 -7.07
C GLN A 118 15.66 13.51 -6.24
N SER A 119 14.53 14.14 -6.54
CA SER A 119 13.27 13.89 -5.86
C SER A 119 12.37 13.02 -6.71
N PHE A 120 11.74 12.03 -6.10
CA PHE A 120 10.83 11.09 -6.77
C PHE A 120 9.54 10.96 -5.97
N PRO A 121 8.39 10.68 -6.62
CA PRO A 121 7.19 10.36 -5.87
C PRO A 121 7.37 9.03 -5.15
N GLU A 122 6.81 8.90 -3.95
CA GLU A 122 6.83 7.61 -3.24
C GLU A 122 5.98 6.58 -3.96
N VAL A 123 4.90 7.02 -4.61
CA VAL A 123 4.01 6.19 -5.41
C VAL A 123 3.82 6.85 -6.76
N ASP A 124 4.09 6.12 -7.83
CA ASP A 124 3.94 6.63 -9.20
C ASP A 124 2.68 6.12 -9.90
N ARG A 125 2.06 5.05 -9.41
CA ARG A 125 0.81 4.52 -9.94
C ARG A 125 -0.04 3.91 -8.82
N ALA A 126 -1.34 4.00 -8.98
CA ALA A 126 -2.30 3.33 -8.11
C ALA A 126 -3.39 2.74 -9.00
N GLU A 127 -3.68 1.45 -8.84
CA GLU A 127 -4.62 0.75 -9.71
C GLU A 127 -5.40 -0.30 -8.92
N TRP A 128 -6.60 -0.57 -9.40
CA TRP A 128 -7.45 -1.62 -8.86
C TRP A 128 -7.14 -2.95 -9.56
N PHE A 129 -7.03 -4.00 -8.76
CA PHE A 129 -6.77 -5.36 -9.27
C PHE A 129 -7.76 -6.34 -8.67
N GLY A 130 -8.24 -7.27 -9.50
CA GLY A 130 -8.92 -8.45 -8.96
C GLY A 130 -7.94 -9.30 -8.14
N ILE A 131 -8.46 -10.24 -7.37
CA ILE A 131 -7.64 -11.00 -6.42
C ILE A 131 -6.52 -11.80 -7.10
N ALA A 132 -6.81 -12.46 -8.23
CA ALA A 132 -5.78 -13.25 -8.92
C ALA A 132 -4.64 -12.36 -9.42
N ALA A 133 -4.98 -11.23 -10.06
CA ALA A 133 -3.97 -10.29 -10.54
C ALA A 133 -3.18 -9.67 -9.37
N ALA A 134 -3.88 -9.32 -8.30
CA ALA A 134 -3.22 -8.75 -7.11
C ALA A 134 -2.19 -9.71 -6.52
N GLY A 135 -2.49 -11.02 -6.53
CA GLY A 135 -1.54 -12.03 -6.05
C GLY A 135 -0.24 -12.07 -6.84
N VAL A 136 -0.31 -11.76 -8.13
CA VAL A 136 0.86 -11.67 -9.00
C VAL A 136 1.61 -10.36 -8.79
N LYS A 137 0.88 -9.26 -8.62
CA LYS A 137 1.46 -7.92 -8.54
C LYS A 137 2.10 -7.61 -7.19
N LEU A 138 1.54 -8.13 -6.10
CA LEU A 138 1.98 -7.81 -4.75
C LEU A 138 3.39 -8.30 -4.43
N LEU A 139 4.10 -7.53 -3.62
CA LEU A 139 5.30 -7.98 -2.94
C LEU A 139 5.01 -9.31 -2.27
N LYS A 140 5.95 -10.24 -2.37
CA LYS A 140 5.76 -11.60 -1.90
C LYS A 140 5.31 -11.65 -0.42
N GLY A 141 5.89 -10.84 0.43
CA GLY A 141 5.53 -10.79 1.85
C GLY A 141 4.14 -10.25 2.15
N GLN A 142 3.44 -9.72 1.14
CA GLN A 142 2.10 -9.16 1.31
C GLN A 142 0.99 -10.03 0.74
N ARG A 143 1.33 -11.10 0.05
CA ARG A 143 0.32 -11.96 -0.60
C ARG A 143 -0.67 -12.59 0.38
N ALA A 144 -0.22 -12.89 1.58
CA ALA A 144 -1.08 -13.46 2.62
C ALA A 144 -2.23 -12.52 3.02
N MET A 145 -2.08 -11.22 2.77
CA MET A 145 -3.15 -10.25 3.06
C MET A 145 -4.41 -10.53 2.24
N LEU A 146 -4.26 -11.03 1.02
CA LEU A 146 -5.39 -11.36 0.16
C LEU A 146 -6.18 -12.53 0.73
N GLU A 147 -5.50 -13.55 1.24
CA GLU A 147 -6.16 -14.68 1.87
C GLU A 147 -6.91 -14.23 3.13
N GLY A 148 -6.33 -13.34 3.92
CA GLY A 148 -6.98 -12.76 5.08
C GLY A 148 -8.25 -12.00 4.71
N LEU A 149 -8.20 -11.21 3.64
CA LEU A 149 -9.36 -10.48 3.16
C LEU A 149 -10.46 -11.44 2.70
N LEU A 150 -10.12 -12.43 1.89
CA LEU A 150 -11.08 -13.40 1.38
C LEU A 150 -11.75 -14.18 2.52
N ALA A 151 -10.99 -14.58 3.53
CA ALA A 151 -11.55 -15.27 4.69
C ALA A 151 -12.55 -14.38 5.43
N ARG A 152 -12.24 -13.09 5.56
CA ARG A 152 -13.12 -12.14 6.24
C ARG A 152 -14.40 -11.88 5.43
N LEU A 153 -14.34 -11.91 4.11
CA LEU A 153 -15.49 -11.62 3.25
C LEU A 153 -16.39 -12.83 2.98
N ARG A 154 -15.98 -14.02 3.42
CA ARG A 154 -16.81 -15.22 3.24
C ARG A 154 -18.12 -15.09 4.02
N PRO A 155 -19.25 -15.40 3.40
CA PRO A 155 -20.51 -15.48 4.14
C PRO A 155 -20.45 -16.67 5.11
N ASP A 156 -21.04 -16.50 6.27
CA ASP A 156 -21.14 -17.56 7.26
C ASP A 156 -22.18 -18.61 6.86
#